data_d9adbf88c6efd4d3dfc484dce041a251
#
_entry.id   d9adbf88c6efd4d3dfc484dce041a251
#
_cell.length_a   1.000
_cell.length_b   1.000
_cell.length_c   1.000
_cell.angle_alpha   90.00
_cell.angle_beta   90.00
_cell.angle_gamma   90.00
#
_symmetry.space_group_name_H-M   'P 1'
#
loop_
_entity.id
_entity.type
_entity.pdbx_description
1 polymer ?
#
loop_
_entity_poly.entity_id
_entity_poly.type
_entity_poly.pdbx_seq_one_letter_code
_entity_poly.pdbx_strand_id
1 'polypeptide(L)'
;MKWNKLRLRPLNDEEKEYYKDSKINFMWEGDEPEIGEEVLVYTPQSTGVYTDIWTDDFYYGVGFENTDESVIYWMSFPEPPRIVSQQ
;
A
#
# COMPACT_ATOMS: atom_id res chain seq x y z
N MET A 1 3.96 -9.45 15.20
CA MET A 1 3.43 -8.53 14.20
C MET A 1 4.56 -7.80 13.53
N LYS A 2 4.49 -7.68 12.24
CA LYS A 2 5.57 -7.05 11.50
C LYS A 2 5.00 -6.07 10.49
N TRP A 3 5.47 -4.84 10.56
CA TRP A 3 5.11 -3.83 9.58
C TRP A 3 5.92 -4.02 8.31
N ASN A 4 5.25 -3.88 7.18
CA ASN A 4 5.89 -3.88 5.87
C ASN A 4 6.07 -2.42 5.44
N LYS A 5 7.24 -2.11 4.90
CA LYS A 5 7.54 -0.74 4.47
C LYS A 5 7.43 -0.64 2.96
N LEU A 6 6.71 0.37 2.49
CA LEU A 6 6.66 0.74 1.09
C LEU A 6 7.23 2.14 0.93
N ARG A 7 7.97 2.33 -0.14
CA ARG A 7 8.55 3.62 -0.47
C ARG A 7 8.43 3.86 -1.96
N LEU A 8 8.06 5.08 -2.33
CA LEU A 8 8.04 5.47 -3.73
C LEU A 8 9.47 5.73 -4.21
N ARG A 9 9.75 5.31 -5.43
CA ARG A 9 10.98 5.63 -6.13
C ARG A 9 10.64 6.15 -7.52
N PRO A 10 11.52 7.00 -8.12
CA PRO A 10 11.27 7.43 -9.49
C PRO A 10 11.40 6.26 -10.48
N LEU A 11 10.77 6.40 -11.61
CA LEU A 11 10.90 5.42 -12.68
C LEU A 11 12.31 5.48 -13.26
N ASN A 12 12.86 4.31 -13.62
CA ASN A 12 14.08 4.26 -14.41
C ASN A 12 13.76 4.51 -15.89
N ASP A 13 14.77 4.58 -16.74
CA ASP A 13 14.56 4.92 -18.16
C ASP A 13 13.69 3.92 -18.89
N GLU A 14 13.85 2.64 -18.58
CA GLU A 14 13.06 1.58 -19.19
C GLU A 14 11.60 1.68 -18.77
N GLU A 15 11.35 1.95 -17.49
CA GLU A 15 10.00 2.12 -16.99
C GLU A 15 9.33 3.37 -17.54
N LYS A 16 10.09 4.46 -17.71
CA LYS A 16 9.57 5.69 -18.32
C LYS A 16 9.06 5.43 -19.73
N GLU A 17 9.78 4.63 -20.48
CA GLU A 17 9.36 4.27 -21.84
C GLU A 17 8.11 3.39 -21.82
N TYR A 18 8.06 2.44 -20.90
CA TYR A 18 6.93 1.54 -20.78
C TYR A 18 5.64 2.27 -20.37
N TYR A 19 5.75 3.25 -19.47
CA TYR A 19 4.60 3.94 -18.91
C TYR A 19 4.39 5.34 -19.51
N LYS A 20 4.99 5.63 -20.65
CA LYS A 20 4.97 6.99 -21.23
C LYS A 20 3.58 7.52 -21.52
N ASP A 21 2.62 6.63 -21.80
CA ASP A 21 1.25 7.02 -22.15
C ASP A 21 0.32 7.01 -20.94
N SER A 22 0.87 6.84 -19.74
CA SER A 22 0.09 6.84 -18.50
C SER A 22 0.54 7.99 -17.60
N LYS A 23 -0.13 8.15 -16.47
CA LYS A 23 0.25 9.13 -15.46
C LYS A 23 1.11 8.52 -14.35
N ILE A 24 1.62 7.32 -14.58
CA ILE A 24 2.48 6.64 -13.62
C ILE A 24 3.85 7.30 -13.64
N ASN A 25 4.26 7.90 -12.52
CA ASN A 25 5.52 8.60 -12.39
C ASN A 25 6.46 7.95 -11.39
N PHE A 26 5.97 7.02 -10.60
CA PHE A 26 6.74 6.40 -9.53
C PHE A 26 6.39 4.93 -9.45
N MET A 27 7.30 4.18 -8.87
CA MET A 27 7.06 2.77 -8.55
C MET A 27 7.21 2.57 -7.06
N TRP A 28 6.55 1.55 -6.55
CA TRP A 28 6.66 1.19 -5.15
C TRP A 28 7.82 0.22 -4.94
N GLU A 29 8.58 0.45 -3.89
CA GLU A 29 9.66 -0.42 -3.43
C GLU A 29 9.22 -1.06 -2.12
N GLY A 30 9.29 -2.39 -2.05
CA GLY A 30 8.90 -3.13 -0.86
C GLY A 30 7.77 -4.10 -1.14
N ASP A 31 7.27 -4.72 -0.08
CA ASP A 31 6.17 -5.69 -0.19
C ASP A 31 4.83 -4.96 -0.28
N GLU A 32 4.05 -5.31 -1.30
CA GLU A 32 2.75 -4.69 -1.54
C GLU A 32 1.62 -5.58 -1.01
N PRO A 33 0.52 -4.97 -0.52
CA PRO A 33 -0.68 -5.74 -0.23
C PRO A 33 -1.28 -6.33 -1.50
N GLU A 34 -2.24 -7.22 -1.35
CA GLU A 34 -2.99 -7.70 -2.50
C GLU A 34 -4.00 -6.65 -2.95
N ILE A 35 -4.26 -6.60 -4.26
CA ILE A 35 -5.23 -5.66 -4.81
C ILE A 35 -6.60 -5.93 -4.18
N GLY A 36 -7.21 -4.87 -3.64
CA GLY A 36 -8.49 -4.95 -2.96
C GLY A 36 -8.39 -5.29 -1.48
N GLU A 37 -7.18 -5.53 -0.99
CA GLU A 37 -7.01 -5.87 0.43
C GLU A 37 -7.06 -4.61 1.29
N GLU A 38 -7.89 -4.65 2.33
CA GLU A 38 -7.91 -3.60 3.35
C GLU A 38 -6.90 -3.96 4.43
N VAL A 39 -6.03 -3.01 4.77
CA VAL A 39 -4.92 -3.26 5.70
C VAL A 39 -4.79 -2.10 6.69
N LEU A 40 -4.05 -2.34 7.76
CA LEU A 40 -3.64 -1.27 8.67
C LEU A 40 -2.52 -0.49 8.00
N VAL A 41 -2.57 0.84 8.14
CA VAL A 41 -1.61 1.75 7.52
C VAL A 41 -1.11 2.74 8.55
N TYR A 42 0.17 3.06 8.45
CA TYR A 42 0.80 4.12 9.23
C TYR A 42 1.79 4.86 8.34
N THR A 43 1.79 6.18 8.44
CA THR A 43 2.79 6.99 7.77
C THR A 43 3.44 7.92 8.79
N PRO A 44 4.66 8.42 8.53
CA PRO A 44 5.29 9.39 9.43
C PRO A 44 4.46 10.67 9.61
N GLN A 45 3.52 10.94 8.69
CA GLN A 45 2.69 12.12 8.74
C GLN A 45 1.36 11.88 9.44
N SER A 46 0.99 10.61 9.66
CA SER A 46 -0.30 10.31 10.28
C SER A 46 -0.22 10.46 11.79
N THR A 47 -1.37 10.70 12.40
CA THR A 47 -1.45 10.83 13.86
C THR A 47 -1.63 9.49 14.55
N GLY A 48 -1.76 8.42 13.78
CA GLY A 48 -1.93 7.07 14.32
C GLY A 48 -2.15 6.08 13.21
N VAL A 49 -2.44 4.85 13.60
CA VAL A 49 -2.75 3.79 12.65
C VAL A 49 -4.17 3.95 12.15
N TYR A 50 -4.36 3.77 10.86
CA TYR A 50 -5.67 3.81 10.23
C TYR A 50 -5.74 2.69 9.21
N THR A 51 -6.86 2.55 8.50
CA THR A 51 -7.03 1.51 7.49
C THR A 51 -7.13 2.13 6.11
N ASP A 52 -6.68 1.40 5.12
CA ASP A 52 -6.82 1.81 3.73
C ASP A 52 -6.85 0.57 2.85
N ILE A 53 -7.23 0.74 1.60
CA ILE A 53 -7.39 -0.34 0.64
C ILE A 53 -6.37 -0.17 -0.47
N TRP A 54 -5.64 -1.25 -0.79
CA TRP A 54 -4.69 -1.26 -1.90
C TRP A 54 -5.46 -1.46 -3.20
N THR A 55 -5.32 -0.52 -4.12
CA THR A 55 -6.08 -0.52 -5.36
C THR A 55 -5.16 -0.47 -6.57
N ASP A 56 -5.70 -0.87 -7.70
CA ASP A 56 -5.02 -0.76 -8.98
C ASP A 56 -5.83 0.16 -9.86
N ASP A 57 -5.24 1.29 -10.21
CA ASP A 57 -5.84 2.24 -11.12
C ASP A 57 -5.14 2.13 -12.47
N PHE A 58 -5.90 1.86 -13.51
CA PHE A 58 -5.37 1.67 -14.85
C PHE A 58 -4.49 2.86 -15.29
N TYR A 59 -4.84 4.05 -14.87
CA TYR A 59 -4.19 5.28 -15.31
C TYR A 59 -3.03 5.70 -14.41
N TYR A 60 -3.21 5.55 -13.09
CA TYR A 60 -2.25 6.02 -12.10
C TYR A 60 -1.41 4.91 -11.47
N GLY A 61 -1.71 3.66 -11.77
CA GLY A 61 -0.99 2.53 -11.21
C GLY A 61 -1.56 2.07 -9.89
N VAL A 62 -0.79 1.26 -9.16
CA VAL A 62 -1.23 0.72 -7.87
C VAL A 62 -0.91 1.70 -6.75
N GLY A 63 -1.73 1.67 -5.73
CA GLY A 63 -1.53 2.51 -4.55
C GLY A 63 -2.67 2.36 -3.57
N PHE A 64 -2.55 3.05 -2.44
CA PHE A 64 -3.63 3.10 -1.48
C PHE A 64 -4.68 4.11 -1.93
N GLU A 65 -5.92 3.80 -1.65
CA GLU A 65 -7.05 4.61 -2.09
C GLU A 65 -7.03 6.02 -1.48
N ASN A 66 -6.64 6.12 -0.21
CA ASN A 66 -6.71 7.39 0.53
C ASN A 66 -5.37 7.89 1.05
N THR A 67 -4.29 7.15 0.85
CA THR A 67 -2.98 7.50 1.36
C THR A 67 -2.08 7.99 0.24
N ASP A 68 -1.60 9.22 0.37
CA ASP A 68 -0.78 9.87 -0.66
C ASP A 68 0.58 10.28 -0.09
N GLU A 69 1.27 9.33 0.55
CA GLU A 69 2.58 9.55 1.15
C GLU A 69 3.62 8.74 0.42
N SER A 70 4.86 9.21 0.45
CA SER A 70 5.97 8.54 -0.21
C SER A 70 6.56 7.40 0.61
N VAL A 71 6.30 7.37 1.89
CA VAL A 71 6.74 6.31 2.80
C VAL A 71 5.53 5.84 3.59
N ILE A 72 5.22 4.57 3.47
CA ILE A 72 4.03 3.98 4.07
C ILE A 72 4.42 2.68 4.75
N TYR A 73 3.90 2.47 5.97
CA TYR A 73 4.00 1.20 6.65
C TYR A 73 2.62 0.56 6.66
N TRP A 74 2.57 -0.74 6.38
CA TRP A 74 1.30 -1.44 6.36
C TRP A 74 1.45 -2.84 6.93
N MET A 75 0.34 -3.39 7.39
CA MET A 75 0.27 -4.79 7.79
C MET A 75 -1.17 -5.27 7.67
N SER A 76 -1.31 -6.56 7.44
CA SER A 76 -2.64 -7.17 7.40
C SER A 76 -3.28 -7.08 8.78
N PHE A 77 -4.60 -7.08 8.80
CA PHE A 77 -5.31 -7.12 10.08
C PHE A 77 -4.89 -8.37 10.85
N PRO A 78 -4.65 -8.22 12.16
CA PRO A 78 -4.42 -9.42 12.97
C PRO A 78 -5.67 -10.29 12.97
N GLU A 79 -5.45 -11.59 13.04
CA GLU A 79 -6.58 -12.49 13.17
C GLU A 79 -7.31 -12.22 14.48
N PRO A 80 -8.65 -12.28 14.48
CA PRO A 80 -9.38 -12.10 15.74
C PRO A 80 -9.04 -13.23 16.70
N PRO A 81 -9.19 -12.97 18.00
CA PRO A 81 -8.93 -14.01 18.97
C PRO A 81 -9.81 -15.22 18.68
N ARG A 82 -9.24 -16.39 18.88
CA ARG A 82 -9.99 -17.61 18.72
C ARG A 82 -11.00 -17.71 19.86
N ILE A 83 -12.27 -17.61 19.52
CA ILE A 83 -13.31 -17.74 20.52
C ILE A 83 -13.61 -19.21 20.69
N VAL A 84 -13.26 -19.76 21.84
CA VAL A 84 -13.63 -21.11 22.21
C VAL A 84 -15.03 -20.99 22.80
N SER A 85 -16.04 -21.35 22.11
CA SER A 85 -17.36 -21.11 22.54
C SER A 85 -17.80 -22.06 23.62
N GLN A 86 -18.28 -21.74 23.70
CA GLN A 86 -18.97 -22.04 24.22
C GLN A 86 -19.95 -21.90 24.22
N GLN A 87 -19.80 -21.88 23.93
CA GLN A 87 -20.41 -21.69 23.87
C GLN A 87 -21.09 -21.61 24.01
#